data_27457f66faa44d6d7e3d73d17265782b
#
_entry.id   27457f66faa44d6d7e3d73d17265782b
#
_cell.length_a   1.000
_cell.length_b   1.000
_cell.length_c   1.000
_cell.angle_alpha   90.00
_cell.angle_beta   90.00
_cell.angle_gamma   90.00
#
_symmetry.space_group_name_H-M   'P 1'
#
loop_
_entity.id
_entity.type
_entity.pdbx_description
1 polymer ?
#
loop_
_entity_poly.entity_id
_entity_poly.type
_entity_poly.pdbx_seq_one_letter_code
_entity_poly.pdbx_strand_id
1 'polypeptide(L)'
;MAIRVGIVFNLPTKPVRGEGIDYIAETEVLDQVNAVRDALIELGFQYELLPIKDDLEEFVKSLKLYKPDVIVNLCEGFMGESGFEMHVPAILEILKIPYTGSNPLALGLCQDKGLAKDILRAHNVATPNYQIMEKPETLKREMHFPLIVKPLKEDASIGISKHSFVRNYAELKKQVNYVNRVYKQPALVEEYISGREFNVSILGNEEPTVLPISEIMFGFENEPKIVDYAAKWLKDSDEYAKTKPVCPAELDVEVKSLIEENALKAYKVLRCRDYARVDIRLKNETKKPYVLEVNPNPDISPEAGFARSLRAAGITFREFVKMILGFALKRAGRDLP
;
A
#
# COMPACT_ATOMS: atom_id res chain seq x y z
N MET A 1 -10.32 31.05 12.41
CA MET A 1 -10.49 31.01 10.94
C MET A 1 -10.80 29.58 10.56
N ALA A 2 -11.63 29.36 9.54
CA ALA A 2 -11.87 28.01 9.04
C ALA A 2 -10.56 27.42 8.47
N ILE A 3 -10.27 26.15 8.78
CA ILE A 3 -9.11 25.43 8.21
C ILE A 3 -9.31 25.23 6.72
N ARG A 4 -8.26 25.52 5.94
CA ARG A 4 -8.20 25.26 4.50
C ARG A 4 -7.42 23.97 4.24
N VAL A 5 -8.10 22.96 3.73
CA VAL A 5 -7.53 21.65 3.45
C VAL A 5 -7.30 21.52 1.93
N GLY A 6 -6.08 21.19 1.51
CA GLY A 6 -5.83 20.79 0.14
C GLY A 6 -5.92 19.26 0.02
N ILE A 7 -6.59 18.75 -1.01
CA ILE A 7 -6.56 17.33 -1.37
C ILE A 7 -5.61 17.18 -2.55
N VAL A 8 -4.44 16.60 -2.31
CA VAL A 8 -3.42 16.36 -3.34
C VAL A 8 -3.50 14.92 -3.81
N PHE A 9 -3.58 14.72 -5.12
CA PHE A 9 -3.68 13.41 -5.75
C PHE A 9 -3.15 13.45 -7.18
N ASN A 10 -2.65 12.31 -7.69
CA ASN A 10 -2.26 12.19 -9.09
C ASN A 10 -3.50 12.05 -9.98
N LEU A 11 -3.53 12.79 -11.10
CA LEU A 11 -4.53 12.53 -12.13
C LEU A 11 -4.23 11.18 -12.79
N PRO A 12 -5.25 10.30 -12.94
CA PRO A 12 -5.05 9.04 -13.64
C PRO A 12 -4.48 9.27 -15.05
N THR A 13 -3.35 8.68 -15.32
CA THR A 13 -2.68 8.73 -16.62
C THR A 13 -2.44 7.32 -17.13
N LYS A 14 -2.34 7.15 -18.46
CA LYS A 14 -1.97 5.85 -19.00
C LYS A 14 -0.56 5.51 -18.51
N PRO A 15 -0.35 4.29 -17.99
CA PRO A 15 0.96 3.91 -17.48
C PRO A 15 2.02 4.01 -18.58
N VAL A 16 3.18 4.57 -18.23
CA VAL A 16 4.34 4.68 -19.13
C VAL A 16 4.95 3.30 -19.41
N ARG A 17 4.77 2.37 -18.48
CA ARG A 17 5.21 0.97 -18.55
C ARG A 17 4.12 0.07 -17.98
N GLY A 18 4.22 -1.24 -18.22
CA GLY A 18 3.19 -2.19 -17.81
C GLY A 18 2.20 -2.51 -18.93
N GLU A 19 1.03 -2.96 -18.54
CA GLU A 19 -0.04 -3.31 -19.46
C GLU A 19 -1.12 -2.23 -19.50
N GLY A 20 -1.85 -2.11 -20.60
CA GLY A 20 -2.92 -1.10 -20.73
C GLY A 20 -4.05 -1.27 -19.71
N ILE A 21 -4.23 -2.49 -19.19
CA ILE A 21 -5.22 -2.78 -18.15
C ILE A 21 -4.84 -2.16 -16.79
N ASP A 22 -3.55 -1.92 -16.53
CA ASP A 22 -3.07 -1.35 -15.27
C ASP A 22 -3.66 0.04 -14.98
N TYR A 23 -4.19 0.72 -16.03
CA TYR A 23 -4.92 1.98 -15.90
C TYR A 23 -6.14 1.92 -14.96
N ILE A 24 -6.75 0.75 -14.77
CA ILE A 24 -7.89 0.59 -13.87
C ILE A 24 -7.45 0.90 -12.42
N ALA A 25 -6.28 0.41 -12.02
CA ALA A 25 -5.74 0.70 -10.69
C ALA A 25 -5.46 2.20 -10.49
N GLU A 26 -5.01 2.90 -11.55
CA GLU A 26 -4.75 4.35 -11.51
C GLU A 26 -6.02 5.19 -11.27
N THR A 27 -7.21 4.68 -11.60
CA THR A 27 -8.46 5.42 -11.44
C THR A 27 -9.03 5.38 -10.02
N GLU A 28 -8.61 4.43 -9.20
CA GLU A 28 -9.12 4.23 -7.82
C GLU A 28 -8.82 5.41 -6.89
N VAL A 29 -7.77 6.18 -7.17
CA VAL A 29 -7.46 7.40 -6.40
C VAL A 29 -8.63 8.37 -6.37
N LEU A 30 -9.48 8.40 -7.41
CA LEU A 30 -10.65 9.28 -7.48
C LEU A 30 -11.73 8.90 -6.46
N ASP A 31 -11.88 7.63 -6.13
CA ASP A 31 -12.80 7.17 -5.09
C ASP A 31 -12.31 7.61 -3.70
N GLN A 32 -11.01 7.57 -3.45
CA GLN A 32 -10.41 8.13 -2.24
C GLN A 32 -10.64 9.64 -2.13
N VAL A 33 -10.39 10.38 -3.24
CA VAL A 33 -10.62 11.84 -3.31
C VAL A 33 -12.07 12.18 -2.98
N ASN A 34 -13.03 11.49 -3.58
CA ASN A 34 -14.45 11.71 -3.34
C ASN A 34 -14.81 11.45 -1.87
N ALA A 35 -14.36 10.35 -1.30
CA ALA A 35 -14.62 10.01 0.10
C ALA A 35 -14.03 11.04 1.07
N VAL A 36 -12.79 11.49 0.84
CA VAL A 36 -12.15 12.54 1.65
C VAL A 36 -12.89 13.86 1.49
N ARG A 37 -13.25 14.27 0.27
CA ARG A 37 -14.03 15.49 0.02
C ARG A 37 -15.33 15.48 0.81
N ASP A 38 -16.08 14.39 0.75
CA ASP A 38 -17.38 14.27 1.41
C ASP A 38 -17.21 14.34 2.94
N ALA A 39 -16.18 13.68 3.49
CA ALA A 39 -15.85 13.79 4.90
C ALA A 39 -15.46 15.23 5.33
N LEU A 40 -14.73 15.98 4.50
CA LEU A 40 -14.39 17.39 4.78
C LEU A 40 -15.62 18.30 4.76
N ILE A 41 -16.57 18.04 3.86
CA ILE A 41 -17.87 18.75 3.82
C ILE A 41 -18.65 18.51 5.12
N GLU A 42 -18.73 17.25 5.58
CA GLU A 42 -19.39 16.90 6.84
C GLU A 42 -18.70 17.50 8.06
N LEU A 43 -17.39 17.70 8.02
CA LEU A 43 -16.60 18.34 9.05
C LEU A 43 -16.69 19.88 9.03
N GLY A 44 -17.27 20.46 7.98
CA GLY A 44 -17.38 21.90 7.79
C GLY A 44 -16.06 22.59 7.44
N PHE A 45 -15.08 21.86 6.91
CA PHE A 45 -13.81 22.43 6.48
C PHE A 45 -13.87 22.97 5.04
N GLN A 46 -13.13 24.04 4.80
CA GLN A 46 -12.91 24.51 3.43
C GLN A 46 -11.90 23.60 2.75
N TYR A 47 -12.15 23.22 1.51
CA TYR A 47 -11.23 22.37 0.77
C TYR A 47 -10.99 22.84 -0.67
N GLU A 48 -9.88 22.40 -1.25
CA GLU A 48 -9.56 22.56 -2.66
C GLU A 48 -8.96 21.25 -3.19
N LEU A 49 -9.38 20.86 -4.39
CA LEU A 49 -8.77 19.74 -5.12
C LEU A 49 -7.51 20.24 -5.82
N LEU A 50 -6.38 19.65 -5.50
CA LEU A 50 -5.06 20.01 -6.03
C LEU A 50 -4.47 18.82 -6.81
N PRO A 51 -5.00 18.54 -8.00
CA PRO A 51 -4.52 17.42 -8.82
C PRO A 51 -3.09 17.69 -9.30
N ILE A 52 -2.26 16.64 -9.29
CA ILE A 52 -0.94 16.66 -9.92
C ILE A 52 -1.01 15.89 -11.22
N LYS A 53 -0.46 16.46 -12.28
CA LYS A 53 -0.31 15.81 -13.58
C LYS A 53 1.19 15.68 -13.93
N ASP A 54 1.67 16.47 -14.87
CA ASP A 54 3.03 16.36 -15.41
C ASP A 54 3.86 17.62 -15.16
N ASP A 55 3.26 18.67 -14.61
CA ASP A 55 3.85 20.00 -14.41
C ASP A 55 4.06 20.29 -12.91
N LEU A 56 5.33 20.20 -12.49
CA LEU A 56 5.75 20.54 -11.13
C LEU A 56 5.56 22.02 -10.81
N GLU A 57 5.79 22.91 -11.79
CA GLU A 57 5.68 24.35 -11.58
C GLU A 57 4.22 24.75 -11.35
N GLU A 58 3.30 24.19 -12.13
CA GLU A 58 1.85 24.37 -11.96
C GLU A 58 1.40 23.88 -10.58
N PHE A 59 1.87 22.71 -10.16
CA PHE A 59 1.55 22.18 -8.83
C PHE A 59 2.02 23.10 -7.70
N VAL A 60 3.27 23.53 -7.74
CA VAL A 60 3.82 24.46 -6.72
C VAL A 60 3.09 25.79 -6.74
N LYS A 61 2.69 26.29 -7.93
CA LYS A 61 1.91 27.52 -8.08
C LYS A 61 0.52 27.39 -7.46
N SER A 62 -0.17 26.26 -7.68
CA SER A 62 -1.49 26.00 -7.09
C SER A 62 -1.43 25.99 -5.56
N LEU A 63 -0.41 25.33 -4.96
CA LEU A 63 -0.17 25.35 -3.50
C LEU A 63 0.05 26.77 -2.97
N LYS A 64 0.86 27.57 -3.64
CA LYS A 64 1.13 28.96 -3.25
C LYS A 64 -0.10 29.88 -3.39
N LEU A 65 -0.97 29.60 -4.34
CA LEU A 65 -2.20 30.37 -4.57
C LEU A 65 -3.26 30.03 -3.51
N TYR A 66 -3.53 28.76 -3.30
CA TYR A 66 -4.55 28.30 -2.35
C TYR A 66 -4.10 28.49 -0.89
N LYS A 67 -2.81 28.33 -0.58
CA LYS A 67 -2.21 28.43 0.76
C LYS A 67 -2.93 27.53 1.76
N PRO A 68 -2.93 26.20 1.55
CA PRO A 68 -3.59 25.29 2.48
C PRO A 68 -2.94 25.33 3.86
N ASP A 69 -3.73 25.14 4.89
CA ASP A 69 -3.26 24.95 6.25
C ASP A 69 -2.73 23.54 6.48
N VAL A 70 -3.27 22.57 5.75
CA VAL A 70 -2.89 21.16 5.77
C VAL A 70 -3.29 20.50 4.45
N ILE A 71 -2.52 19.51 4.04
CA ILE A 71 -2.80 18.67 2.86
C ILE A 71 -3.25 17.27 3.30
N VAL A 72 -4.32 16.74 2.70
CA VAL A 72 -4.56 15.30 2.61
C VAL A 72 -3.81 14.81 1.38
N ASN A 73 -2.75 14.01 1.60
CA ASN A 73 -1.94 13.47 0.54
C ASN A 73 -2.44 12.09 0.13
N LEU A 74 -3.03 12.00 -1.07
CA LEU A 74 -3.52 10.78 -1.71
C LEU A 74 -2.71 10.46 -2.97
N CYS A 75 -1.54 11.07 -3.12
CA CYS A 75 -0.74 10.92 -4.33
C CYS A 75 0.01 9.58 -4.29
N GLU A 76 -0.23 8.72 -5.27
CA GLU A 76 0.37 7.39 -5.43
C GLU A 76 1.47 7.36 -6.52
N GLY A 77 1.77 8.51 -7.12
CA GLY A 77 2.78 8.67 -8.15
C GLY A 77 2.80 10.09 -8.73
N PHE A 78 3.74 10.34 -9.63
CA PHE A 78 3.87 11.61 -10.33
C PHE A 78 4.44 11.38 -11.73
N MET A 79 3.96 12.08 -12.74
CA MET A 79 4.40 11.93 -14.14
C MET A 79 4.25 10.49 -14.70
N GLY A 80 3.22 9.75 -14.24
CA GLY A 80 3.01 8.35 -14.63
C GLY A 80 4.01 7.35 -14.04
N GLU A 81 4.78 7.77 -13.04
CA GLU A 81 5.78 6.95 -12.37
C GLU A 81 5.46 6.79 -10.88
N SER A 82 5.13 5.57 -10.44
CA SER A 82 4.93 5.22 -9.03
C SER A 82 6.16 5.54 -8.17
N GLY A 83 7.38 5.42 -8.75
CA GLY A 83 8.65 5.80 -8.13
C GLY A 83 8.73 7.24 -7.66
N PHE A 84 7.87 8.10 -8.14
CA PHE A 84 7.85 9.52 -7.78
C PHE A 84 6.86 9.84 -6.65
N GLU A 85 6.15 8.88 -6.12
CA GLU A 85 5.24 9.05 -4.98
C GLU A 85 5.92 9.80 -3.82
N MET A 86 7.12 9.38 -3.44
CA MET A 86 7.88 9.99 -2.33
C MET A 86 8.26 11.48 -2.56
N HIS A 87 8.27 11.94 -3.79
CA HIS A 87 8.70 13.31 -4.10
C HIS A 87 7.64 14.35 -3.78
N VAL A 88 6.35 13.97 -3.83
CA VAL A 88 5.26 14.89 -3.51
C VAL A 88 5.31 15.36 -2.05
N PRO A 89 5.36 14.47 -1.04
CA PRO A 89 5.54 14.91 0.33
C PRO A 89 6.90 15.60 0.58
N ALA A 90 7.96 15.27 -0.18
CA ALA A 90 9.24 16.00 -0.09
C ALA A 90 9.08 17.47 -0.51
N ILE A 91 8.31 17.75 -1.56
CA ILE A 91 7.97 19.11 -1.97
C ILE A 91 7.17 19.83 -0.88
N LEU A 92 6.19 19.16 -0.26
CA LEU A 92 5.41 19.73 0.83
C LEU A 92 6.28 20.07 2.05
N GLU A 93 7.27 19.21 2.38
CA GLU A 93 8.25 19.48 3.46
C GLU A 93 9.12 20.71 3.15
N ILE A 94 9.62 20.85 1.91
CA ILE A 94 10.41 22.02 1.48
C ILE A 94 9.55 23.29 1.58
N LEU A 95 8.28 23.22 1.23
CA LEU A 95 7.33 24.33 1.30
C LEU A 95 6.79 24.56 2.72
N LYS A 96 7.14 23.73 3.70
CA LYS A 96 6.67 23.77 5.09
C LYS A 96 5.13 23.69 5.21
N ILE A 97 4.51 22.91 4.35
CA ILE A 97 3.06 22.67 4.36
C ILE A 97 2.81 21.33 5.08
N PRO A 98 2.03 21.33 6.19
CA PRO A 98 1.65 20.09 6.87
C PRO A 98 0.87 19.17 5.95
N TYR A 99 1.07 17.86 6.07
CA TYR A 99 0.37 16.87 5.24
C TYR A 99 0.14 15.57 6.01
N THR A 100 -0.86 14.81 5.59
CA THR A 100 -1.21 13.50 6.15
C THR A 100 -0.37 12.38 5.54
N GLY A 101 -0.22 11.29 6.30
CA GLY A 101 0.45 10.08 5.82
C GLY A 101 1.96 10.10 6.01
N SER A 102 2.60 9.10 5.47
CA SER A 102 4.00 8.80 5.67
C SER A 102 4.93 9.82 5.01
N ASN A 103 6.14 9.95 5.55
CA ASN A 103 7.14 10.89 5.04
C ASN A 103 7.85 10.32 3.79
N PRO A 104 8.61 11.15 3.04
CA PRO A 104 9.29 10.73 1.82
C PRO A 104 10.18 9.50 2.01
N LEU A 105 10.87 9.40 3.15
CA LEU A 105 11.76 8.28 3.44
C LEU A 105 10.97 6.98 3.60
N ALA A 106 9.88 6.97 4.35
CA ALA A 106 9.05 5.78 4.53
C ALA A 106 8.45 5.30 3.20
N LEU A 107 7.94 6.23 2.37
CA LEU A 107 7.43 5.92 1.03
C LEU A 107 8.52 5.28 0.16
N GLY A 108 9.69 5.89 0.07
CA GLY A 108 10.79 5.36 -0.72
C GLY A 108 11.33 4.01 -0.24
N LEU A 109 11.38 3.80 1.09
CA LEU A 109 11.78 2.50 1.67
C LEU A 109 10.78 1.39 1.35
N CYS A 110 9.49 1.66 1.46
CA CYS A 110 8.45 0.67 1.23
C CYS A 110 8.26 0.35 -0.25
N GLN A 111 8.45 1.33 -1.12
CA GLN A 111 8.31 1.13 -2.56
C GLN A 111 9.34 0.17 -3.15
N ASP A 112 10.59 0.18 -2.66
CA ASP A 112 11.56 -0.85 -3.00
C ASP A 112 11.38 -2.07 -2.09
N LYS A 113 10.60 -3.05 -2.56
CA LYS A 113 10.26 -4.25 -1.78
C LYS A 113 11.48 -5.04 -1.31
N GLY A 114 12.58 -5.01 -2.07
CA GLY A 114 13.83 -5.64 -1.67
C GLY A 114 14.47 -4.93 -0.47
N LEU A 115 14.61 -3.61 -0.56
CA LEU A 115 15.15 -2.79 0.53
C LEU A 115 14.27 -2.89 1.79
N ALA A 116 12.95 -2.82 1.64
CA ALA A 116 12.03 -3.02 2.76
C ALA A 116 12.27 -4.37 3.45
N LYS A 117 12.42 -5.46 2.68
CA LYS A 117 12.69 -6.80 3.23
C LYS A 117 14.03 -6.89 3.94
N ASP A 118 15.07 -6.23 3.43
CA ASP A 118 16.38 -6.20 4.11
C ASP A 118 16.28 -5.49 5.46
N ILE A 119 15.58 -4.36 5.53
CA ILE A 119 15.34 -3.65 6.79
C ILE A 119 14.53 -4.51 7.76
N LEU A 120 13.43 -5.14 7.30
CA LEU A 120 12.62 -6.03 8.12
C LEU A 120 13.47 -7.15 8.73
N ARG A 121 14.32 -7.82 7.92
CA ARG A 121 15.22 -8.89 8.38
C ARG A 121 16.24 -8.40 9.40
N ALA A 122 16.87 -7.25 9.14
CA ALA A 122 17.83 -6.65 10.05
C ALA A 122 17.24 -6.36 11.44
N HIS A 123 15.91 -6.17 11.49
CA HIS A 123 15.16 -5.94 12.71
C HIS A 123 14.39 -7.18 13.23
N ASN A 124 14.71 -8.40 12.77
CA ASN A 124 14.06 -9.64 13.17
C ASN A 124 12.53 -9.66 12.92
N VAL A 125 12.08 -9.04 11.83
CA VAL A 125 10.73 -9.22 11.30
C VAL A 125 10.80 -10.23 10.15
N ALA A 126 10.03 -11.32 10.28
CA ALA A 126 10.06 -12.37 9.27
C ALA A 126 9.40 -11.88 7.96
N THR A 127 10.09 -12.10 6.85
CA THR A 127 9.60 -11.89 5.48
C THR A 127 10.06 -13.08 4.64
N PRO A 128 9.37 -13.44 3.53
CA PRO A 128 9.79 -14.55 2.66
C PRO A 128 11.25 -14.40 2.20
N ASN A 129 11.95 -15.50 2.03
CA ASN A 129 13.25 -15.48 1.35
C ASN A 129 13.05 -14.99 -0.07
N TYR A 130 14.00 -14.20 -0.57
CA TYR A 130 13.86 -13.57 -1.88
C TYR A 130 15.20 -13.35 -2.60
N GLN A 131 15.08 -13.14 -3.90
CA GLN A 131 16.16 -12.76 -4.80
C GLN A 131 15.64 -11.72 -5.79
N ILE A 132 16.43 -10.67 -6.04
CA ILE A 132 16.15 -9.69 -7.07
C ILE A 132 16.84 -10.15 -8.35
N MET A 133 16.09 -10.17 -9.48
CA MET A 133 16.59 -10.64 -10.76
C MET A 133 16.36 -9.61 -11.87
N GLU A 134 17.46 -9.02 -12.39
CA GLU A 134 17.46 -8.22 -13.62
C GLU A 134 17.37 -9.06 -14.90
N LYS A 135 17.70 -10.32 -14.79
CA LYS A 135 17.58 -11.39 -15.80
C LYS A 135 17.43 -12.73 -15.08
N PRO A 136 16.93 -13.76 -15.74
CA PRO A 136 16.86 -15.09 -15.12
C PRO A 136 18.23 -15.60 -14.69
N GLU A 137 18.34 -15.93 -13.41
CA GLU A 137 19.56 -16.41 -12.76
C GLU A 137 19.31 -17.72 -12.00
N THR A 138 20.38 -18.35 -11.53
CA THR A 138 20.29 -19.49 -10.61
C THR A 138 19.77 -19.02 -9.26
N LEU A 139 18.83 -19.80 -8.69
CA LEU A 139 18.30 -19.53 -7.36
C LEU A 139 19.37 -19.65 -6.28
N LYS A 140 19.29 -18.78 -5.27
CA LYS A 140 20.04 -18.94 -4.03
C LYS A 140 19.68 -20.27 -3.37
N ARG A 141 20.63 -20.84 -2.62
CA ARG A 141 20.52 -22.18 -2.02
C ARG A 141 19.31 -22.33 -1.07
N GLU A 142 18.95 -21.25 -0.38
CA GLU A 142 17.85 -21.21 0.58
C GLU A 142 16.47 -21.06 -0.06
N MET A 143 16.40 -20.88 -1.37
CA MET A 143 15.13 -20.67 -2.08
C MET A 143 14.63 -21.93 -2.76
N HIS A 144 13.38 -22.27 -2.55
CA HIS A 144 12.74 -23.49 -3.06
C HIS A 144 11.39 -23.17 -3.71
N PHE A 145 11.07 -23.91 -4.78
CA PHE A 145 9.74 -23.84 -5.40
C PHE A 145 8.65 -24.38 -4.45
N PRO A 146 7.42 -23.86 -4.54
CA PRO A 146 6.96 -22.81 -5.44
C PRO A 146 7.40 -21.40 -5.01
N LEU A 147 7.53 -20.49 -6.00
CA LEU A 147 7.94 -19.11 -5.79
C LEU A 147 6.88 -18.16 -6.37
N ILE A 148 6.93 -16.91 -5.92
CA ILE A 148 6.18 -15.79 -6.52
C ILE A 148 7.18 -14.87 -7.22
N VAL A 149 6.83 -14.46 -8.44
CA VAL A 149 7.61 -13.50 -9.24
C VAL A 149 6.75 -12.28 -9.50
N LYS A 150 7.21 -11.13 -9.05
CA LYS A 150 6.49 -9.85 -9.18
C LYS A 150 7.44 -8.69 -9.52
N PRO A 151 6.95 -7.55 -10.05
CA PRO A 151 7.79 -6.37 -10.19
C PRO A 151 8.31 -5.90 -8.82
N LEU A 152 9.55 -5.39 -8.82
CA LEU A 152 10.22 -4.97 -7.58
C LEU A 152 9.54 -3.74 -6.95
N LYS A 153 9.06 -2.80 -7.78
CA LYS A 153 8.63 -1.44 -7.37
C LYS A 153 7.19 -1.09 -7.79
N GLU A 154 6.36 -2.06 -8.11
CA GLU A 154 4.94 -1.83 -8.36
C GLU A 154 4.10 -2.27 -7.18
N ASP A 155 3.05 -1.53 -6.88
CA ASP A 155 2.05 -1.82 -5.86
C ASP A 155 0.70 -2.21 -6.49
N ALA A 156 -0.38 -2.25 -5.72
CA ALA A 156 -1.73 -2.52 -6.21
C ALA A 156 -1.91 -3.82 -7.02
N SER A 157 -1.09 -4.86 -6.78
CA SER A 157 -1.05 -6.12 -7.55
C SER A 157 -0.69 -5.93 -9.04
N ILE A 158 -0.17 -4.78 -9.44
CA ILE A 158 0.29 -4.52 -10.81
C ILE A 158 1.40 -5.53 -11.16
N GLY A 159 1.25 -6.20 -12.31
CA GLY A 159 2.18 -7.22 -12.77
C GLY A 159 2.07 -8.58 -12.06
N ILE A 160 1.08 -8.76 -11.19
CA ILE A 160 0.80 -10.04 -10.53
C ILE A 160 -0.41 -10.72 -11.21
N SER A 161 -0.20 -11.95 -11.64
CA SER A 161 -1.22 -12.82 -12.21
C SER A 161 -1.02 -14.25 -11.73
N LYS A 162 -1.89 -15.18 -12.10
CA LYS A 162 -1.67 -16.61 -11.84
C LYS A 162 -0.34 -17.14 -12.37
N HIS A 163 0.24 -16.51 -13.39
CA HIS A 163 1.57 -16.84 -13.89
C HIS A 163 2.71 -16.36 -12.99
N SER A 164 2.45 -15.48 -12.05
CA SER A 164 3.42 -15.07 -11.05
C SER A 164 3.78 -16.18 -10.06
N PHE A 165 2.92 -17.18 -9.90
CA PHE A 165 3.19 -18.38 -9.11
C PHE A 165 3.92 -19.41 -9.99
N VAL A 166 5.18 -19.67 -9.69
CA VAL A 166 6.06 -20.51 -10.49
C VAL A 166 6.50 -21.76 -9.72
N ARG A 167 6.51 -22.92 -10.40
CA ARG A 167 6.77 -24.24 -9.81
C ARG A 167 8.10 -24.86 -10.25
N ASN A 168 8.75 -24.25 -11.27
CA ASN A 168 9.97 -24.75 -11.85
C ASN A 168 10.76 -23.63 -12.56
N TYR A 169 11.97 -23.93 -12.96
CA TYR A 169 12.87 -22.96 -13.62
C TYR A 169 12.35 -22.45 -14.98
N ALA A 170 11.59 -23.25 -15.73
CA ALA A 170 11.06 -22.81 -17.01
C ALA A 170 10.00 -21.71 -16.81
N GLU A 171 9.10 -21.89 -15.83
CA GLU A 171 8.11 -20.90 -15.44
C GLU A 171 8.78 -19.65 -14.84
N LEU A 172 9.76 -19.85 -13.94
CA LEU A 172 10.57 -18.75 -13.36
C LEU A 172 11.21 -17.89 -14.45
N LYS A 173 11.93 -18.51 -15.38
CA LYS A 173 12.59 -17.81 -16.49
C LYS A 173 11.60 -17.00 -17.33
N LYS A 174 10.45 -17.60 -17.64
CA LYS A 174 9.39 -16.93 -18.42
C LYS A 174 8.87 -15.70 -17.68
N GLN A 175 8.57 -15.83 -16.39
CA GLN A 175 7.97 -14.77 -15.61
C GLN A 175 8.97 -13.64 -15.29
N VAL A 176 10.24 -13.95 -14.97
CA VAL A 176 11.29 -12.93 -14.81
C VAL A 176 11.47 -12.13 -16.10
N ASN A 177 11.55 -12.79 -17.26
CA ASN A 177 11.65 -12.10 -18.55
C ASN A 177 10.42 -11.23 -18.85
N TYR A 178 9.21 -11.68 -18.46
CA TYR A 178 7.99 -10.90 -18.61
C TYR A 178 8.08 -9.61 -17.80
N VAL A 179 8.38 -9.69 -16.51
CA VAL A 179 8.52 -8.51 -15.63
C VAL A 179 9.56 -7.54 -16.18
N ASN A 180 10.77 -8.02 -16.50
CA ASN A 180 11.83 -7.14 -16.99
C ASN A 180 11.46 -6.46 -18.31
N ARG A 181 10.77 -7.14 -19.20
CA ARG A 181 10.39 -6.59 -20.51
C ARG A 181 9.22 -5.62 -20.43
N VAL A 182 8.16 -5.97 -19.68
CA VAL A 182 6.89 -5.23 -19.65
C VAL A 182 6.97 -4.07 -18.66
N TYR A 183 7.49 -4.30 -17.47
CA TYR A 183 7.58 -3.30 -16.40
C TYR A 183 8.93 -2.55 -16.38
N LYS A 184 9.90 -2.94 -17.21
CA LYS A 184 11.22 -2.28 -17.33
C LYS A 184 11.96 -2.13 -16.01
N GLN A 185 11.82 -3.10 -15.14
CA GLN A 185 12.45 -3.14 -13.81
C GLN A 185 12.84 -4.56 -13.43
N PRO A 186 13.67 -4.75 -12.39
CA PRO A 186 13.99 -6.07 -11.86
C PRO A 186 12.75 -6.80 -11.35
N ALA A 187 12.78 -8.12 -11.42
CA ALA A 187 11.80 -8.98 -10.78
C ALA A 187 12.20 -9.29 -9.34
N LEU A 188 11.27 -9.17 -8.41
CA LEU A 188 11.37 -9.75 -7.08
C LEU A 188 10.86 -11.19 -7.16
N VAL A 189 11.75 -12.13 -6.89
CA VAL A 189 11.44 -13.57 -6.78
C VAL A 189 11.46 -13.93 -5.32
N GLU A 190 10.34 -14.39 -4.76
CA GLU A 190 10.23 -14.72 -3.34
C GLU A 190 9.56 -16.08 -3.10
N GLU A 191 9.85 -16.71 -1.96
CA GLU A 191 9.19 -17.95 -1.56
C GLU A 191 7.70 -17.74 -1.36
N TYR A 192 6.90 -18.65 -1.91
CA TYR A 192 5.46 -18.67 -1.65
C TYR A 192 5.20 -19.21 -0.22
N ILE A 193 4.65 -18.37 0.63
CA ILE A 193 4.23 -18.78 1.96
C ILE A 193 2.83 -19.37 1.87
N SER A 194 2.71 -20.70 1.99
CA SER A 194 1.41 -21.39 2.01
C SER A 194 0.69 -21.10 3.32
N GLY A 195 -0.50 -20.49 3.24
CA GLY A 195 -1.29 -20.19 4.42
C GLY A 195 -2.31 -19.09 4.24
N ARG A 196 -2.82 -18.58 5.36
CA ARG A 196 -3.81 -17.51 5.44
C ARG A 196 -3.17 -16.15 5.15
N GLU A 197 -3.89 -15.26 4.50
CA GLU A 197 -3.40 -13.92 4.17
C GLU A 197 -4.21 -12.84 4.90
N PHE A 198 -3.52 -11.87 5.50
CA PHE A 198 -4.11 -10.83 6.32
C PHE A 198 -3.65 -9.46 5.87
N ASN A 199 -4.60 -8.52 5.87
CA ASN A 199 -4.33 -7.08 5.80
C ASN A 199 -4.45 -6.52 7.22
N VAL A 200 -3.36 -5.94 7.72
CA VAL A 200 -3.25 -5.40 9.07
C VAL A 200 -3.13 -3.88 8.97
N SER A 201 -4.24 -3.19 9.23
CA SER A 201 -4.30 -1.73 9.21
C SER A 201 -3.81 -1.16 10.53
N ILE A 202 -2.95 -0.15 10.48
CA ILE A 202 -2.35 0.52 11.65
C ILE A 202 -2.67 2.01 11.57
N LEU A 203 -3.03 2.60 12.71
CA LEU A 203 -3.40 4.01 12.84
C LEU A 203 -2.69 4.63 14.04
N GLY A 204 -2.04 5.79 13.83
CA GLY A 204 -1.40 6.56 14.89
C GLY A 204 0.12 6.66 14.77
N ASN A 205 0.76 7.42 15.67
CA ASN A 205 2.17 7.79 15.63
C ASN A 205 2.98 7.26 16.82
N GLU A 206 2.94 7.93 17.97
CA GLU A 206 3.75 7.57 19.15
C GLU A 206 3.35 6.21 19.70
N GLU A 207 2.06 5.97 19.83
CA GLU A 207 1.45 4.70 20.23
C GLU A 207 0.49 4.23 19.13
N PRO A 208 1.00 3.71 18.00
CA PRO A 208 0.16 3.26 16.91
C PRO A 208 -0.67 2.05 17.31
N THR A 209 -1.93 2.05 16.91
CA THR A 209 -2.90 1.00 17.23
C THR A 209 -3.17 0.15 15.99
N VAL A 210 -3.20 -1.17 16.16
CA VAL A 210 -3.67 -2.11 15.15
C VAL A 210 -5.19 -2.11 15.15
N LEU A 211 -5.78 -1.83 14.00
CA LEU A 211 -7.22 -1.96 13.78
C LEU A 211 -7.61 -3.43 13.64
N PRO A 212 -8.90 -3.80 13.72
CA PRO A 212 -9.34 -5.17 13.50
C PRO A 212 -8.75 -5.74 12.22
N ILE A 213 -8.08 -6.88 12.34
CA ILE A 213 -7.37 -7.56 11.26
C ILE A 213 -8.38 -8.05 10.21
N SER A 214 -8.10 -7.81 8.94
CA SER A 214 -8.87 -8.35 7.83
C SER A 214 -8.16 -9.57 7.25
N GLU A 215 -8.90 -10.64 6.96
CA GLU A 215 -8.41 -11.83 6.28
C GLU A 215 -8.91 -11.87 4.85
N ILE A 216 -8.07 -12.30 3.94
CA ILE A 216 -8.44 -12.58 2.55
C ILE A 216 -8.80 -14.05 2.42
N MET A 217 -10.08 -14.33 2.20
CA MET A 217 -10.60 -15.68 1.98
C MET A 217 -10.53 -16.04 0.50
N PHE A 218 -9.88 -17.13 0.18
CA PHE A 218 -9.76 -17.65 -1.18
C PHE A 218 -10.69 -18.85 -1.37
N GLY A 219 -11.67 -18.74 -2.25
CA GLY A 219 -12.62 -19.81 -2.63
C GLY A 219 -12.06 -20.78 -3.67
N PHE A 220 -10.73 -20.86 -3.83
CA PHE A 220 -10.07 -21.80 -4.76
C PHE A 220 -9.56 -23.02 -4.00
N GLU A 221 -9.75 -24.22 -4.58
CA GLU A 221 -9.19 -25.47 -4.03
C GLU A 221 -7.83 -25.82 -4.64
N ASN A 222 -7.66 -25.66 -5.95
CA ASN A 222 -6.51 -26.14 -6.71
C ASN A 222 -5.65 -25.03 -7.35
N GLU A 223 -5.94 -23.76 -7.06
CA GLU A 223 -5.19 -22.62 -7.60
C GLU A 223 -4.32 -21.98 -6.50
N PRO A 224 -3.25 -21.28 -6.91
CA PRO A 224 -2.44 -20.54 -5.93
C PRO A 224 -3.29 -19.45 -5.26
N LYS A 225 -3.30 -19.45 -3.94
CA LYS A 225 -4.01 -18.45 -3.14
C LYS A 225 -3.21 -17.16 -3.13
N ILE A 226 -3.38 -16.31 -4.14
CA ILE A 226 -2.71 -15.03 -4.27
C ILE A 226 -3.73 -13.94 -4.64
N VAL A 227 -3.54 -12.73 -4.13
CA VAL A 227 -4.29 -11.56 -4.58
C VAL A 227 -3.60 -11.01 -5.82
N ASP A 228 -3.99 -11.51 -6.98
CA ASP A 228 -3.49 -11.03 -8.26
C ASP A 228 -4.29 -9.81 -8.75
N TYR A 229 -3.90 -9.27 -9.90
CA TYR A 229 -4.56 -8.13 -10.50
C TYR A 229 -6.05 -8.37 -10.76
N ALA A 230 -6.40 -9.56 -11.26
CA ALA A 230 -7.79 -9.91 -11.54
C ALA A 230 -8.63 -10.00 -10.26
N ALA A 231 -8.09 -10.61 -9.20
CA ALA A 231 -8.74 -10.72 -7.90
C ALA A 231 -9.00 -9.34 -7.23
N LYS A 232 -8.21 -8.32 -7.58
CA LYS A 232 -8.35 -6.98 -7.01
C LYS A 232 -9.21 -6.05 -7.85
N TRP A 233 -9.06 -6.07 -9.18
CA TRP A 233 -9.57 -5.02 -10.07
C TRP A 233 -10.64 -5.45 -11.08
N LEU A 234 -10.68 -6.72 -11.46
CA LEU A 234 -11.60 -7.18 -12.49
C LEU A 234 -12.88 -7.75 -11.86
N LYS A 235 -13.83 -6.86 -11.55
CA LYS A 235 -15.08 -7.17 -10.83
C LYS A 235 -15.89 -8.34 -11.44
N ASP A 236 -15.76 -8.55 -12.75
CA ASP A 236 -16.44 -9.62 -13.49
C ASP A 236 -15.62 -10.92 -13.56
N SER A 237 -14.44 -11.00 -12.96
CA SER A 237 -13.60 -12.19 -12.97
C SER A 237 -13.97 -13.19 -11.88
N ASP A 238 -13.69 -14.46 -12.14
CA ASP A 238 -13.82 -15.54 -11.17
C ASP A 238 -12.90 -15.32 -9.96
N GLU A 239 -11.71 -14.78 -10.21
CA GLU A 239 -10.71 -14.45 -9.19
C GLU A 239 -11.28 -13.42 -8.20
N TYR A 240 -11.89 -12.35 -8.69
CA TYR A 240 -12.57 -11.35 -7.86
C TYR A 240 -13.73 -11.95 -7.07
N ALA A 241 -14.58 -12.74 -7.73
CA ALA A 241 -15.75 -13.36 -7.12
C ALA A 241 -15.38 -14.33 -5.98
N LYS A 242 -14.22 -15.01 -6.10
CA LYS A 242 -13.73 -16.02 -5.15
C LYS A 242 -12.71 -15.49 -4.15
N THR A 243 -12.31 -14.22 -4.24
CA THR A 243 -11.40 -13.57 -3.29
C THR A 243 -12.19 -12.61 -2.41
N LYS A 244 -12.52 -13.03 -1.19
CA LYS A 244 -13.42 -12.29 -0.31
C LYS A 244 -12.70 -11.87 0.99
N PRO A 245 -12.65 -10.58 1.29
CA PRO A 245 -12.13 -10.12 2.57
C PRO A 245 -13.18 -10.28 3.68
N VAL A 246 -12.74 -10.72 4.86
CA VAL A 246 -13.53 -10.82 6.09
C VAL A 246 -12.84 -10.02 7.19
N CYS A 247 -13.57 -9.16 7.88
CA CYS A 247 -13.07 -8.35 9.00
C CYS A 247 -14.14 -8.19 10.09
N PRO A 248 -13.84 -8.48 11.36
CA PRO A 248 -12.56 -8.99 11.85
C PRO A 248 -12.30 -10.45 11.44
N ALA A 249 -11.02 -10.81 11.31
CA ALA A 249 -10.59 -12.19 11.10
C ALA A 249 -10.83 -13.05 12.36
N GLU A 250 -11.23 -14.29 12.17
CA GLU A 250 -11.29 -15.27 13.28
C GLU A 250 -9.88 -15.81 13.55
N LEU A 251 -9.32 -15.45 14.69
CA LEU A 251 -7.96 -15.78 15.11
C LEU A 251 -7.90 -16.19 16.57
N ASP A 252 -7.10 -17.19 16.88
CA ASP A 252 -6.70 -17.46 18.23
C ASP A 252 -5.93 -16.27 18.82
N VAL A 253 -6.10 -16.01 20.11
CA VAL A 253 -5.51 -14.83 20.78
C VAL A 253 -4.00 -14.76 20.59
N GLU A 254 -3.30 -15.88 20.69
CA GLU A 254 -1.85 -15.97 20.52
C GLU A 254 -1.40 -15.64 19.09
N VAL A 255 -2.11 -16.19 18.10
CA VAL A 255 -1.83 -15.93 16.68
C VAL A 255 -2.12 -14.46 16.35
N LYS A 256 -3.22 -13.91 16.85
CA LYS A 256 -3.58 -12.50 16.69
C LYS A 256 -2.47 -11.60 17.24
N SER A 257 -2.06 -11.83 18.50
CA SER A 257 -0.99 -11.04 19.13
C SER A 257 0.32 -11.09 18.34
N LEU A 258 0.68 -12.26 17.81
CA LEU A 258 1.89 -12.45 17.02
C LEU A 258 1.84 -11.68 15.68
N ILE A 259 0.67 -11.63 15.01
CA ILE A 259 0.47 -10.86 13.79
C ILE A 259 0.55 -9.36 14.11
N GLU A 260 -0.13 -8.90 15.16
CA GLU A 260 -0.14 -7.50 15.60
C GLU A 260 1.27 -7.00 15.94
N GLU A 261 2.04 -7.78 16.70
CA GLU A 261 3.43 -7.46 17.06
C GLU A 261 4.32 -7.30 15.83
N ASN A 262 4.25 -8.25 14.87
CA ASN A 262 5.05 -8.18 13.64
C ASN A 262 4.64 -6.99 12.77
N ALA A 263 3.34 -6.70 12.65
CA ALA A 263 2.84 -5.55 11.90
C ALA A 263 3.30 -4.22 12.52
N LEU A 264 3.16 -4.05 13.82
CA LEU A 264 3.61 -2.85 14.54
C LEU A 264 5.13 -2.66 14.42
N LYS A 265 5.89 -3.75 14.49
CA LYS A 265 7.34 -3.70 14.32
C LYS A 265 7.72 -3.29 12.91
N ALA A 266 7.06 -3.87 11.89
CA ALA A 266 7.27 -3.49 10.50
C ALA A 266 6.95 -2.00 10.26
N TYR A 267 5.80 -1.52 10.75
CA TYR A 267 5.40 -0.12 10.71
C TYR A 267 6.48 0.82 11.26
N LYS A 268 7.01 0.50 12.46
CA LYS A 268 8.00 1.32 13.16
C LYS A 268 9.36 1.32 12.45
N VAL A 269 9.86 0.17 12.05
CA VAL A 269 11.21 0.06 11.44
C VAL A 269 11.27 0.66 10.03
N LEU A 270 10.17 0.62 9.29
CA LEU A 270 10.03 1.28 7.99
C LEU A 270 9.59 2.74 8.09
N ARG A 271 9.52 3.29 9.31
CA ARG A 271 9.27 4.69 9.58
C ARG A 271 7.91 5.22 9.10
N CYS A 272 6.93 4.35 9.00
CA CYS A 272 5.56 4.75 8.71
C CYS A 272 5.00 5.67 9.80
N ARG A 273 4.05 6.53 9.42
CA ARG A 273 3.35 7.42 10.36
C ARG A 273 1.92 7.66 9.90
N ASP A 274 1.09 8.13 10.81
CA ASP A 274 -0.33 8.40 10.67
C ASP A 274 -1.15 7.14 10.43
N TYR A 275 -0.92 6.45 9.33
CA TYR A 275 -1.58 5.19 8.97
C TYR A 275 -0.75 4.40 7.95
N ALA A 276 -0.92 3.08 7.96
CA ALA A 276 -0.36 2.18 6.96
C ALA A 276 -1.11 0.84 6.97
N ARG A 277 -0.92 0.02 5.92
CA ARG A 277 -1.37 -1.37 5.88
C ARG A 277 -0.17 -2.29 5.73
N VAL A 278 -0.11 -3.31 6.58
CA VAL A 278 0.90 -4.37 6.51
C VAL A 278 0.22 -5.64 6.01
N ASP A 279 0.71 -6.19 4.91
CA ASP A 279 0.18 -7.42 4.33
C ASP A 279 1.02 -8.61 4.80
N ILE A 280 0.37 -9.59 5.44
CA ILE A 280 1.02 -10.69 6.17
C ILE A 280 0.46 -12.03 5.73
N ARG A 281 1.35 -13.01 5.53
CA ARG A 281 0.97 -14.42 5.42
C ARG A 281 1.34 -15.18 6.66
N LEU A 282 0.36 -15.96 7.18
CA LEU A 282 0.54 -16.87 8.28
C LEU A 282 0.80 -18.28 7.73
N LYS A 283 2.01 -18.79 7.88
CA LYS A 283 2.39 -20.11 7.37
C LYS A 283 1.60 -21.22 8.08
N ASN A 284 0.95 -22.10 7.32
CA ASN A 284 0.06 -23.12 7.85
C ASN A 284 0.72 -24.04 8.88
N GLU A 285 1.93 -24.54 8.57
CA GLU A 285 2.60 -25.57 9.36
C GLU A 285 3.12 -25.03 10.69
N THR A 286 3.63 -23.80 10.69
CA THR A 286 4.36 -23.24 11.84
C THR A 286 3.60 -22.12 12.56
N LYS A 287 2.49 -21.66 12.01
CA LYS A 287 1.77 -20.45 12.45
C LYS A 287 2.66 -19.22 12.58
N LYS A 288 3.76 -19.19 11.85
CA LYS A 288 4.67 -18.04 11.81
C LYS A 288 4.16 -17.00 10.81
N PRO A 289 4.00 -15.73 11.21
CA PRO A 289 3.65 -14.65 10.31
C PRO A 289 4.88 -14.23 9.49
N TYR A 290 4.65 -13.93 8.22
CA TYR A 290 5.63 -13.37 7.28
C TYR A 290 5.08 -12.09 6.68
N VAL A 291 5.75 -10.96 6.89
CA VAL A 291 5.41 -9.69 6.25
C VAL A 291 5.74 -9.78 4.76
N LEU A 292 4.73 -9.63 3.92
CA LEU A 292 4.88 -9.61 2.46
C LEU A 292 5.34 -8.25 1.99
N GLU A 293 4.62 -7.20 2.44
CA GLU A 293 4.88 -5.80 2.13
C GLU A 293 4.26 -4.87 3.17
N VAL A 294 4.69 -3.63 3.16
CA VAL A 294 4.11 -2.54 3.95
C VAL A 294 3.71 -1.43 3.01
N ASN A 295 2.45 -1.02 3.08
CA ASN A 295 1.87 0.04 2.28
C ASN A 295 1.74 1.30 3.15
N PRO A 296 2.65 2.29 3.03
CA PRO A 296 2.69 3.49 3.87
C PRO A 296 1.68 4.57 3.42
N ASN A 297 1.05 4.37 2.27
CA ASN A 297 -0.03 5.18 1.71
C ASN A 297 -1.08 4.22 1.10
N PRO A 298 -1.77 3.43 1.94
CA PRO A 298 -2.71 2.44 1.46
C PRO A 298 -3.97 3.10 0.92
N ASP A 299 -4.62 2.44 -0.03
CA ASP A 299 -5.96 2.81 -0.47
C ASP A 299 -6.92 2.88 0.72
N ILE A 300 -7.54 4.06 0.88
CA ILE A 300 -8.51 4.38 1.94
C ILE A 300 -9.92 4.55 1.39
N SER A 301 -10.17 4.23 0.12
CA SER A 301 -11.53 4.27 -0.46
C SER A 301 -12.52 3.45 0.37
N PRO A 302 -13.83 3.73 0.32
CA PRO A 302 -14.81 3.08 1.21
C PRO A 302 -14.82 1.55 1.13
N GLU A 303 -14.49 0.96 -0.02
CA GLU A 303 -14.47 -0.49 -0.21
C GLU A 303 -13.09 -1.13 0.07
N ALA A 304 -12.08 -0.32 0.29
CA ALA A 304 -10.72 -0.78 0.55
C ALA A 304 -10.55 -1.50 1.89
N GLY A 305 -9.45 -2.24 2.00
CA GLY A 305 -9.11 -3.00 3.20
C GLY A 305 -8.96 -2.12 4.44
N PHE A 306 -8.37 -0.92 4.29
CA PHE A 306 -8.18 0.01 5.39
C PHE A 306 -9.52 0.52 5.94
N ALA A 307 -10.41 1.00 5.07
CA ALA A 307 -11.74 1.47 5.46
C ALA A 307 -12.60 0.37 6.09
N ARG A 308 -12.42 -0.89 5.66
CA ARG A 308 -13.09 -2.05 6.28
C ARG A 308 -12.63 -2.26 7.73
N SER A 309 -11.34 -2.14 8.01
CA SER A 309 -10.80 -2.22 9.37
C SER A 309 -11.28 -1.07 10.26
N LEU A 310 -11.40 0.16 9.70
CA LEU A 310 -12.02 1.29 10.42
C LEU A 310 -13.46 1.00 10.82
N ARG A 311 -14.30 0.54 9.89
CA ARG A 311 -15.70 0.17 10.18
C ARG A 311 -15.80 -0.90 11.26
N ALA A 312 -14.96 -1.93 11.19
CA ALA A 312 -14.94 -2.98 12.20
C ALA A 312 -14.46 -2.49 13.57
N ALA A 313 -13.67 -1.42 13.63
CA ALA A 313 -13.29 -0.72 14.86
C ALA A 313 -14.35 0.27 15.38
N GLY A 314 -15.44 0.47 14.65
CA GLY A 314 -16.46 1.48 14.98
C GLY A 314 -16.02 2.93 14.68
N ILE A 315 -14.96 3.11 13.89
CA ILE A 315 -14.45 4.43 13.49
C ILE A 315 -15.09 4.79 12.13
N THR A 316 -15.81 5.87 12.09
CA THR A 316 -16.37 6.42 10.85
C THR A 316 -15.26 7.00 9.96
N PHE A 317 -15.48 7.03 8.65
CA PHE A 317 -14.49 7.62 7.73
C PHE A 317 -14.25 9.11 8.03
N ARG A 318 -15.29 9.83 8.43
CA ARG A 318 -15.20 11.22 8.89
C ARG A 318 -14.29 11.37 10.12
N GLU A 319 -14.42 10.50 11.11
CA GLU A 319 -13.54 10.51 12.28
C GLU A 319 -12.10 10.19 11.89
N PHE A 320 -11.89 9.23 11.02
CA PHE A 320 -10.56 8.91 10.49
C PHE A 320 -9.92 10.11 9.79
N VAL A 321 -10.64 10.80 8.88
CA VAL A 321 -10.13 12.01 8.21
C VAL A 321 -9.79 13.09 9.24
N LYS A 322 -10.64 13.30 10.25
CA LYS A 322 -10.37 14.23 11.34
C LYS A 322 -9.08 13.86 12.11
N MET A 323 -8.88 12.58 12.41
CA MET A 323 -7.68 12.09 13.11
C MET A 323 -6.39 12.35 12.33
N ILE A 324 -6.36 12.00 11.04
CA ILE A 324 -5.15 12.17 10.22
C ILE A 324 -4.80 13.64 9.98
N LEU A 325 -5.80 14.52 9.85
CA LEU A 325 -5.59 15.97 9.83
C LEU A 325 -5.01 16.46 11.17
N GLY A 326 -5.53 15.96 12.29
CA GLY A 326 -5.01 16.26 13.63
C GLY A 326 -3.55 15.83 13.78
N PHE A 327 -3.18 14.64 13.29
CA PHE A 327 -1.78 14.16 13.30
C PHE A 327 -0.86 15.10 12.50
N ALA A 328 -1.28 15.49 11.30
CA ALA A 328 -0.50 16.38 10.45
C ALA A 328 -0.29 17.77 11.08
N LEU A 329 -1.34 18.36 11.64
CA LEU A 329 -1.28 19.67 12.28
C LEU A 329 -0.47 19.63 13.59
N LYS A 330 -0.63 18.60 14.41
CA LYS A 330 0.15 18.42 15.65
C LYS A 330 1.66 18.38 15.37
N ARG A 331 2.09 17.72 14.28
CA ARG A 331 3.51 17.74 13.85
C ARG A 331 4.00 19.15 13.49
N ALA A 332 3.12 20.02 13.07
CA ALA A 332 3.43 21.42 12.77
C ALA A 332 3.25 22.35 13.98
N GLY A 333 3.04 21.81 15.18
CA GLY A 333 2.81 22.60 16.40
C GLY A 333 1.46 23.33 16.41
N ARG A 334 0.47 22.79 15.72
CA ARG A 334 -0.89 23.35 15.59
C ARG A 334 -1.92 22.30 16.00
N ASP A 335 -3.01 22.75 16.57
CA ASP A 335 -4.16 21.89 16.91
C ASP A 335 -5.24 21.99 15.84
N LEU A 336 -5.98 20.91 15.68
CA LEU A 336 -7.21 20.88 14.88
C LEU A 336 -8.31 21.52 15.77
N PRO A 337 -9.05 22.51 15.28
CA PRO A 337 -10.11 23.16 16.03
C PRO A 337 -11.32 22.25 16.31
#